data_8dde2aa28eea43f15bd98084250c0782
#
_entry.id   8dde2aa28eea43f15bd98084250c0782
#
_cell.length_a   1.000
_cell.length_b   1.000
_cell.length_c   1.000
_cell.angle_alpha   90.00
_cell.angle_beta   90.00
_cell.angle_gamma   90.00
#
_symmetry.space_group_name_H-M   'P 1'
#
loop_
_entity.id
_entity.type
_entity.pdbx_description
1 polymer ?
#
loop_
_entity_poly.entity_id
_entity_poly.type
_entity_poly.pdbx_seq_one_letter_code
_entity_poly.pdbx_strand_id
1 'polypeptide(L)'
;MIKTNIWVFFIFYLIYALLSVPLFLSTSGGWLAIFFYLAFASLYYIISLILLFFSATFRSRQKRTTVRINIKFLIKILAFQGFVVLFNYKTCGDSICTEGFLPSLLEEASLPAIFTPPFVVVVFALLLYLILLSLFLLDVA
;
A
#
# COMPACT_ATOMS: atom_id res chain seq x y z
N MET A 1 21.98 -2.68 0.25
CA MET A 1 21.33 -3.58 1.24
C MET A 1 21.51 -2.98 2.63
N ILE A 2 20.43 -2.89 3.40
CA ILE A 2 20.46 -2.39 4.78
C ILE A 2 20.34 -3.58 5.74
N LYS A 3 21.18 -3.63 6.76
CA LYS A 3 21.07 -4.60 7.85
C LYS A 3 20.27 -3.96 8.97
N THR A 4 19.21 -4.59 9.41
CA THR A 4 18.38 -4.11 10.51
C THR A 4 17.79 -5.28 11.30
N ASN A 5 17.28 -4.99 12.49
CA ASN A 5 16.50 -5.96 13.26
C ASN A 5 15.08 -6.03 12.66
N ILE A 6 14.55 -7.24 12.47
CA ILE A 6 13.22 -7.44 11.86
C ILE A 6 12.09 -6.77 12.66
N TRP A 7 12.20 -6.73 13.99
CA TRP A 7 11.22 -6.06 14.85
C TRP A 7 11.25 -4.54 14.71
N VAL A 8 12.46 -3.97 14.59
CA VAL A 8 12.63 -2.54 14.32
C VAL A 8 12.01 -2.20 12.96
N PHE A 9 12.28 -3.02 11.95
CA PHE A 9 11.68 -2.84 10.63
C PHE A 9 10.15 -2.96 10.66
N PHE A 10 9.60 -3.92 11.41
CA PHE A 10 8.15 -4.07 11.59
C PHE A 10 7.52 -2.83 12.22
N ILE A 11 8.14 -2.26 13.26
CA ILE A 11 7.64 -1.04 13.92
C ILE A 11 7.65 0.15 12.94
N PHE A 12 8.75 0.36 12.21
CA PHE A 12 8.80 1.43 11.20
C PHE A 12 7.74 1.26 10.11
N TYR A 13 7.53 0.02 9.66
CA TYR A 13 6.50 -0.26 8.67
C TYR A 13 5.08 -0.05 9.24
N LEU A 14 4.84 -0.39 10.49
CA LEU A 14 3.57 -0.13 11.18
C LEU A 14 3.29 1.39 11.25
N ILE A 15 4.28 2.19 11.61
CA ILE A 15 4.16 3.66 11.63
C ILE A 15 3.82 4.17 10.22
N TYR A 16 4.52 3.69 9.21
CA TYR A 16 4.23 4.03 7.81
C TYR A 16 2.80 3.67 7.40
N ALA A 17 2.32 2.48 7.77
CA ALA A 17 0.95 2.04 7.50
C ALA A 17 -0.08 2.95 8.20
N LEU A 18 0.15 3.33 9.44
CA LEU A 18 -0.72 4.26 10.18
C LEU A 18 -0.77 5.65 9.55
N LEU A 19 0.35 6.14 9.03
CA LEU A 19 0.42 7.44 8.33
C LEU A 19 -0.36 7.44 7.00
N SER A 20 -0.63 6.27 6.42
CA SER A 20 -1.46 6.18 5.21
C SER A 20 -2.91 6.59 5.45
N VAL A 21 -3.44 6.45 6.69
CA VAL A 21 -4.81 6.83 7.04
C VAL A 21 -5.04 8.34 6.89
N PRO A 22 -4.30 9.22 7.60
CA PRO A 22 -4.50 10.66 7.45
C PRO A 22 -4.17 11.14 6.03
N LEU A 23 -3.18 10.53 5.35
CA LEU A 23 -2.87 10.86 3.98
C LEU A 23 -4.05 10.58 3.05
N PHE A 24 -4.67 9.40 3.16
CA PHE A 24 -5.85 9.06 2.36
C PHE A 24 -7.01 10.01 2.66
N LEU A 25 -7.32 10.25 3.93
CA LEU A 25 -8.43 11.11 4.33
C LEU A 25 -8.22 12.58 3.94
N SER A 26 -6.98 13.04 3.85
CA SER A 26 -6.67 14.42 3.40
C SER A 26 -6.81 14.60 1.88
N THR A 27 -6.64 13.53 1.11
CA THR A 27 -6.70 13.55 -0.35
C THR A 27 -8.02 13.06 -0.91
N SER A 28 -8.84 12.39 -0.10
CA SER A 28 -10.20 11.94 -0.44
C SER A 28 -11.25 12.85 0.20
N GLY A 29 -12.47 12.88 -0.33
CA GLY A 29 -13.57 13.67 0.21
C GLY A 29 -14.80 12.80 0.55
N GLY A 30 -15.59 13.26 1.54
CA GLY A 30 -16.83 12.62 1.94
C GLY A 30 -16.67 11.47 2.96
N TRP A 31 -17.76 11.13 3.62
CA TRP A 31 -17.79 10.11 4.67
C TRP A 31 -17.55 8.68 4.13
N LEU A 32 -17.91 8.43 2.88
CA LEU A 32 -17.66 7.15 2.21
C LEU A 32 -16.16 6.85 2.01
N ALA A 33 -15.30 7.86 2.05
CA ALA A 33 -13.85 7.68 1.94
C ALA A 33 -13.29 6.69 2.97
N ILE A 34 -13.85 6.68 4.18
CA ILE A 34 -13.44 5.74 5.23
C ILE A 34 -13.72 4.31 4.81
N PHE A 35 -14.88 4.03 4.22
CA PHE A 35 -15.23 2.69 3.73
C PHE A 35 -14.34 2.26 2.56
N PHE A 36 -14.04 3.16 1.62
CA PHE A 36 -13.11 2.89 0.53
C PHE A 36 -11.71 2.61 1.02
N TYR A 37 -11.24 3.36 2.01
CA TYR A 37 -9.95 3.08 2.64
C TYR A 37 -9.94 1.67 3.26
N LEU A 38 -10.93 1.34 4.07
CA LEU A 38 -11.02 0.04 4.74
C LEU A 38 -11.19 -1.13 3.78
N ALA A 39 -11.97 -0.96 2.71
CA ALA A 39 -12.24 -2.03 1.75
C ALA A 39 -11.09 -2.30 0.78
N PHE A 40 -10.30 -1.29 0.43
CA PHE A 40 -9.30 -1.40 -0.64
C PHE A 40 -7.88 -1.03 -0.17
N ALA A 41 -7.64 0.20 0.21
CA ALA A 41 -6.28 0.67 0.50
C ALA A 41 -5.64 -0.05 1.69
N SER A 42 -6.41 -0.30 2.74
CA SER A 42 -5.91 -0.97 3.97
C SER A 42 -5.42 -2.39 3.72
N LEU A 43 -5.97 -3.10 2.73
CA LEU A 43 -5.59 -4.49 2.43
C LEU A 43 -4.09 -4.62 2.13
N TYR A 44 -3.51 -3.66 1.40
CA TYR A 44 -2.09 -3.68 1.06
C TYR A 44 -1.20 -3.58 2.30
N TYR A 45 -1.60 -2.77 3.27
CA TYR A 45 -0.86 -2.60 4.52
C TYR A 45 -1.06 -3.79 5.45
N ILE A 46 -2.31 -4.28 5.58
CA ILE A 46 -2.65 -5.41 6.45
C ILE A 46 -1.92 -6.67 5.99
N ILE A 47 -1.95 -7.01 4.70
CA ILE A 47 -1.24 -8.17 4.16
C ILE A 47 0.26 -8.07 4.46
N SER A 48 0.88 -6.92 4.20
CA SER A 48 2.30 -6.72 4.51
C SER A 48 2.61 -6.85 6.00
N LEU A 49 1.79 -6.28 6.87
CA LEU A 49 1.97 -6.35 8.32
C LEU A 49 1.85 -7.79 8.83
N ILE A 50 0.86 -8.54 8.35
CA ILE A 50 0.69 -9.95 8.70
C ILE A 50 1.92 -10.75 8.30
N LEU A 51 2.39 -10.62 7.06
CA LEU A 51 3.54 -11.36 6.55
C LEU A 51 4.84 -10.98 7.29
N LEU A 52 5.03 -9.69 7.56
CA LEU A 52 6.18 -9.24 8.36
C LEU A 52 6.12 -9.73 9.80
N PHE A 53 4.94 -9.75 10.42
CA PHE A 53 4.75 -10.28 11.76
C PHE A 53 5.09 -11.78 11.84
N PHE A 54 4.56 -12.58 10.92
CA PHE A 54 4.89 -14.00 10.85
C PHE A 54 6.39 -14.24 10.60
N SER A 55 6.98 -13.49 9.66
CA SER A 55 8.42 -13.55 9.40
C SER A 55 9.25 -13.17 10.62
N ALA A 56 8.87 -12.12 11.35
CA ALA A 56 9.55 -11.67 12.56
C ALA A 56 9.47 -12.73 13.66
N THR A 57 8.28 -13.32 13.88
CA THR A 57 8.06 -14.35 14.88
C THR A 57 8.86 -15.62 14.58
N PHE A 58 8.82 -16.07 13.31
CA PHE A 58 9.54 -17.25 12.87
C PHE A 58 11.06 -17.09 13.02
N ARG A 59 11.61 -15.96 12.60
CA ARG A 59 13.04 -15.65 12.71
C ARG A 59 13.48 -15.44 14.15
N SER A 60 12.63 -14.85 14.98
CA SER A 60 12.88 -14.70 16.41
C SER A 60 13.01 -16.05 17.11
N ARG A 61 12.16 -17.03 16.77
CA ARG A 61 12.28 -18.40 17.26
C ARG A 61 13.60 -19.07 16.86
N GLN A 62 14.12 -18.72 15.68
CA GLN A 62 15.42 -19.24 15.22
C GLN A 62 16.62 -18.42 15.73
N LYS A 63 16.43 -17.43 16.61
CA LYS A 63 17.45 -16.49 17.09
C LYS A 63 18.15 -15.70 15.96
N ARG A 64 17.52 -15.56 14.80
CA ARG A 64 18.04 -14.85 13.62
C ARG A 64 17.22 -13.58 13.39
N THR A 65 17.35 -12.59 14.28
CA THR A 65 16.57 -11.35 14.21
C THR A 65 17.13 -10.31 13.23
N THR A 66 18.38 -10.47 12.79
CA THR A 66 19.00 -9.55 11.83
C THR A 66 18.64 -9.95 10.40
N VAL A 67 18.11 -9.02 9.64
CA VAL A 67 17.72 -9.19 8.22
C VAL A 67 18.49 -8.23 7.33
N ARG A 68 18.75 -8.66 6.11
CA ARG A 68 19.29 -7.80 5.04
C ARG A 68 18.15 -7.45 4.09
N ILE A 69 17.82 -6.17 4.01
CA ILE A 69 16.72 -5.69 3.19
C ILE A 69 17.26 -5.07 1.90
N ASN A 70 16.74 -5.51 0.78
CA ASN A 70 17.01 -4.87 -0.50
C ASN A 70 16.21 -3.58 -0.62
N ILE A 71 16.90 -2.44 -0.52
CA ILE A 71 16.28 -1.13 -0.53
C ILE A 71 15.52 -0.84 -1.82
N LYS A 72 15.96 -1.38 -2.95
CA LYS A 72 15.29 -1.17 -4.25
C LYS A 72 13.89 -1.78 -4.26
N PHE A 73 13.73 -3.00 -3.71
CA PHE A 73 12.41 -3.64 -3.59
C PHE A 73 11.55 -2.97 -2.54
N LEU A 74 12.13 -2.59 -1.41
CA LEU A 74 11.41 -1.86 -0.37
C LEU A 74 10.82 -0.57 -0.93
N ILE A 75 11.61 0.25 -1.62
CA ILE A 75 11.14 1.50 -2.23
C ILE A 75 10.00 1.23 -3.22
N LYS A 76 10.09 0.18 -4.04
CA LYS A 76 9.02 -0.17 -4.99
C LYS A 76 7.71 -0.50 -4.27
N ILE A 77 7.77 -1.27 -3.18
CA ILE A 77 6.57 -1.62 -2.39
C ILE A 77 5.98 -0.36 -1.73
N LEU A 78 6.80 0.47 -1.10
CA LEU A 78 6.33 1.68 -0.44
C LEU A 78 5.75 2.69 -1.44
N ALA A 79 6.42 2.88 -2.58
CA ALA A 79 5.92 3.75 -3.64
C ALA A 79 4.59 3.24 -4.22
N PHE A 80 4.46 1.93 -4.40
CA PHE A 80 3.24 1.32 -4.90
C PHE A 80 2.07 1.48 -3.90
N GLN A 81 2.33 1.27 -2.62
CA GLN A 81 1.33 1.48 -1.56
C GLN A 81 0.92 2.96 -1.47
N GLY A 82 1.87 3.87 -1.59
CA GLY A 82 1.59 5.31 -1.68
C GLY A 82 0.75 5.66 -2.90
N PHE A 83 1.03 5.06 -4.05
CA PHE A 83 0.20 5.22 -5.25
C PHE A 83 -1.25 4.76 -5.01
N VAL A 84 -1.46 3.59 -4.40
CA VAL A 84 -2.80 3.08 -4.09
C VAL A 84 -3.56 4.01 -3.14
N VAL A 85 -2.88 4.59 -2.15
CA VAL A 85 -3.49 5.57 -1.23
C VAL A 85 -3.92 6.84 -1.95
N LEU A 86 -3.13 7.31 -2.91
CA LEU A 86 -3.43 8.51 -3.70
C LEU A 86 -4.45 8.25 -4.81
N PHE A 87 -4.69 6.99 -5.17
CA PHE A 87 -5.71 6.56 -6.12
C PHE A 87 -7.07 6.48 -5.42
N ASN A 88 -7.65 7.62 -5.14
CA ASN A 88 -8.88 7.78 -4.37
C ASN A 88 -9.90 8.64 -5.12
N TYR A 89 -11.15 8.62 -4.65
CA TYR A 89 -12.25 9.42 -5.18
C TYR A 89 -12.80 10.37 -4.11
N LYS A 90 -13.29 11.52 -4.54
CA LYS A 90 -14.07 12.41 -3.70
C LYS A 90 -15.56 12.14 -3.89
N THR A 91 -16.28 12.00 -2.79
CA THR A 91 -17.73 11.77 -2.79
C THR A 91 -18.48 12.94 -2.16
N CYS A 92 -19.63 13.30 -2.73
CA CYS A 92 -20.55 14.31 -2.20
C CYS A 92 -21.88 13.61 -1.90
N GLY A 93 -22.15 13.32 -0.63
CA GLY A 93 -23.29 12.50 -0.26
C GLY A 93 -23.16 11.08 -0.83
N ASP A 94 -24.15 10.64 -1.58
CA ASP A 94 -24.21 9.29 -2.18
C ASP A 94 -23.65 9.22 -3.61
N SER A 95 -23.14 10.34 -4.15
CA SER A 95 -22.59 10.41 -5.50
C SER A 95 -21.11 10.80 -5.51
N ILE A 96 -20.38 10.34 -6.51
CA ILE A 96 -19.02 10.79 -6.80
C ILE A 96 -19.15 12.19 -7.44
N CYS A 97 -18.63 13.22 -6.77
CA CYS A 97 -18.72 14.59 -7.24
C CYS A 97 -17.45 15.09 -7.93
N THR A 98 -16.32 14.55 -7.57
CA THR A 98 -15.03 14.85 -8.21
C THR A 98 -14.17 13.61 -8.18
N GLU A 99 -13.33 13.47 -9.18
CA GLU A 99 -12.27 12.48 -9.14
C GLU A 99 -11.25 12.80 -8.07
N GLY A 100 -10.61 11.79 -7.51
CA GLY A 100 -9.53 11.96 -6.55
C GLY A 100 -8.27 12.53 -7.21
N PHE A 101 -7.24 12.73 -6.41
CA PHE A 101 -5.99 13.37 -6.83
C PHE A 101 -5.35 12.71 -8.05
N LEU A 102 -5.17 11.39 -8.03
CA LEU A 102 -4.56 10.65 -9.14
C LEU A 102 -5.46 10.51 -10.36
N PRO A 103 -6.75 10.15 -10.22
CA PRO A 103 -7.67 10.11 -11.36
C PRO A 103 -7.74 11.45 -12.11
N SER A 104 -7.80 12.59 -11.41
CA SER A 104 -7.81 13.90 -12.05
C SER A 104 -6.53 14.21 -12.83
N LEU A 105 -5.37 13.84 -12.27
CA LEU A 105 -4.09 13.98 -12.98
C LEU A 105 -4.00 13.09 -14.23
N LEU A 106 -4.55 11.88 -14.17
CA LEU A 106 -4.54 10.93 -15.30
C LEU A 106 -5.49 11.41 -16.42
N GLU A 107 -6.62 12.01 -16.07
CA GLU A 107 -7.54 12.61 -17.01
C GLU A 107 -6.90 13.81 -17.74
N GLU A 108 -6.24 14.70 -17.01
CA GLU A 108 -5.50 15.83 -17.57
C GLU A 108 -4.38 15.37 -18.52
N ALA A 109 -3.75 14.24 -18.24
CA ALA A 109 -2.72 13.64 -19.09
C ALA A 109 -3.26 12.91 -20.32
N SER A 110 -4.58 12.94 -20.60
CA SER A 110 -5.24 12.29 -21.74
C SER A 110 -4.93 10.80 -21.88
N LEU A 111 -4.75 10.10 -20.78
CA LEU A 111 -4.50 8.66 -20.78
C LEU A 111 -5.78 7.88 -21.10
N PRO A 112 -5.70 6.77 -21.86
CA PRO A 112 -6.87 6.05 -22.35
C PRO A 112 -7.72 5.49 -21.20
N ALA A 113 -9.04 5.47 -21.43
CA ALA A 113 -10.11 5.04 -20.53
C ALA A 113 -10.01 3.57 -19.98
N ILE A 114 -8.90 2.88 -20.23
CA ILE A 114 -8.63 1.52 -19.73
C ILE A 114 -8.60 1.47 -18.19
N PHE A 115 -8.37 2.62 -17.55
CA PHE A 115 -8.32 2.75 -16.09
C PHE A 115 -9.65 3.12 -15.45
N THR A 116 -10.74 3.18 -16.21
CA THR A 116 -12.02 3.70 -15.72
C THR A 116 -12.86 2.79 -14.82
N PRO A 117 -12.81 1.44 -14.87
CA PRO A 117 -13.49 0.67 -13.83
C PRO A 117 -12.57 0.56 -12.60
N PRO A 118 -12.89 1.21 -11.47
CA PRO A 118 -12.05 1.21 -10.28
C PRO A 118 -11.73 -0.21 -9.76
N PHE A 119 -12.65 -1.15 -9.95
CA PHE A 119 -12.47 -2.55 -9.59
C PHE A 119 -11.34 -3.22 -10.36
N VAL A 120 -11.26 -3.01 -11.68
CA VAL A 120 -10.20 -3.61 -12.53
C VAL A 120 -8.84 -3.10 -12.11
N VAL A 121 -8.72 -1.79 -11.88
CA VAL A 121 -7.47 -1.16 -11.42
C VAL A 121 -7.05 -1.72 -10.06
N VAL A 122 -7.98 -1.87 -9.12
CA VAL A 122 -7.68 -2.42 -7.79
C VAL A 122 -7.21 -3.88 -7.87
N VAL A 123 -7.84 -4.71 -8.70
CA VAL A 123 -7.44 -6.12 -8.88
C VAL A 123 -6.05 -6.21 -9.50
N PHE A 124 -5.76 -5.48 -10.57
CA PHE A 124 -4.43 -5.44 -11.18
C PHE A 124 -3.37 -4.91 -10.21
N ALA A 125 -3.70 -3.85 -9.47
CA ALA A 125 -2.84 -3.31 -8.45
C ALA A 125 -2.53 -4.33 -7.36
N LEU A 126 -3.52 -5.09 -6.88
CA LEU A 126 -3.33 -6.14 -5.89
C LEU A 126 -2.43 -7.26 -6.42
N LEU A 127 -2.64 -7.73 -7.65
CA LEU A 127 -1.79 -8.76 -8.26
C LEU A 127 -0.34 -8.29 -8.38
N LEU A 128 -0.11 -7.08 -8.90
CA LEU A 128 1.23 -6.51 -9.01
C LEU A 128 1.89 -6.37 -7.64
N TYR A 129 1.13 -5.93 -6.64
CA TYR A 129 1.60 -5.81 -5.28
C TYR A 129 2.03 -7.16 -4.68
N LEU A 130 1.24 -8.21 -4.86
CA LEU A 130 1.56 -9.55 -4.38
C LEU A 130 2.84 -10.09 -5.04
N ILE A 131 3.06 -9.81 -6.32
CA ILE A 131 4.29 -10.17 -7.02
C ILE A 131 5.49 -9.42 -6.40
N LEU A 132 5.39 -8.10 -6.24
CA LEU A 132 6.45 -7.30 -5.63
C LEU A 132 6.76 -7.73 -4.19
N LEU A 133 5.72 -8.02 -3.41
CA LEU A 133 5.87 -8.48 -2.03
C LEU A 133 6.53 -9.86 -1.96
N SER A 134 6.17 -10.78 -2.87
CA SER A 134 6.80 -12.10 -2.97
C SER A 134 8.28 -11.99 -3.27
N LEU A 135 8.67 -11.15 -4.24
CA LEU A 135 10.06 -10.88 -4.58
C LEU A 135 10.81 -10.24 -3.40
N PHE A 136 10.17 -9.32 -2.67
CA PHE A 136 10.75 -8.70 -1.49
C PHE A 136 11.02 -9.72 -0.38
N LEU A 137 10.06 -10.60 -0.10
CA LEU A 137 10.21 -11.64 0.93
C LEU A 137 11.28 -12.67 0.58
N LEU A 138 11.41 -13.04 -0.68
CA LEU A 138 12.47 -13.94 -1.14
C LEU A 138 13.86 -13.30 -1.01
N ASP A 139 13.96 -12.00 -1.25
CA ASP A 139 15.24 -11.28 -1.16
C ASP A 139 15.66 -11.02 0.30
N VAL A 140 14.70 -10.98 1.22
CA VAL A 140 14.93 -10.88 2.68
C VAL A 140 15.34 -12.25 3.29
N ALA A 141 14.99 -13.33 2.63
CA ALA A 141 15.32 -14.69 3.09
C ALA A 141 16.77 -15.03 2.86
#